data_44173c54f29f9c2cad964b608522efb5
#
_entry.id   44173c54f29f9c2cad964b608522efb5
#
_cell.length_a   1.000
_cell.length_b   1.000
_cell.length_c   1.000
_cell.angle_alpha   90.00
_cell.angle_beta   90.00
_cell.angle_gamma   90.00
#
_symmetry.space_group_name_H-M   'P 1'
#
loop_
_entity.id
_entity.type
_entity.pdbx_description
1 polymer ?
#
loop_
_entity_poly.entity_id
_entity_poly.type
_entity_poly.pdbx_seq_one_letter_code
_entity_poly.pdbx_strand_id
1 'polypeptide(L)'
;MQVFKSFFTVLRKYIGQMVMYVGILCGVMIVFINVGNTDPQNYYKDKTIKYAVSDEDGSEMSRKLMAYLSDTQQLVDGVDMDERGIQDALYNRAVDCVIRIPDGFGDAWANDTADGLLEITTIPGSQASMLFETRLDSYMNMVALYKRAGDDVNDADKRARTAPVSYTHLRAHETPE
;
A
#
# COMPACT_ATOMS: atom_id res chain seq x y z
N MET A 1 -42.31 -42.64 17.32
CA MET A 1 -41.19 -42.26 18.25
C MET A 1 -40.02 -43.27 18.28
N GLN A 2 -39.97 -44.29 17.43
CA GLN A 2 -38.86 -45.26 17.38
C GLN A 2 -37.61 -44.74 16.69
N VAL A 3 -37.76 -43.89 15.67
CA VAL A 3 -36.64 -43.34 14.87
C VAL A 3 -35.70 -42.47 15.73
N PHE A 4 -36.25 -41.70 16.66
CA PHE A 4 -35.47 -40.84 17.56
C PHE A 4 -34.61 -41.63 18.54
N LYS A 5 -35.13 -42.73 19.06
CA LYS A 5 -34.38 -43.65 19.97
C LYS A 5 -33.22 -44.33 19.22
N SER A 6 -33.47 -44.78 18.00
CA SER A 6 -32.43 -45.39 17.16
C SER A 6 -31.32 -44.43 16.82
N PHE A 7 -31.65 -43.18 16.52
CA PHE A 7 -30.67 -42.12 16.27
C PHE A 7 -29.75 -41.88 17.48
N PHE A 8 -30.34 -41.77 18.68
CA PHE A 8 -29.54 -41.58 19.89
C PHE A 8 -28.67 -42.79 20.24
N THR A 9 -29.13 -44.00 19.94
CA THR A 9 -28.36 -45.23 20.18
C THR A 9 -27.13 -45.29 19.26
N VAL A 10 -27.29 -44.92 17.98
CA VAL A 10 -26.22 -44.86 17.02
C VAL A 10 -25.23 -43.71 17.36
N LEU A 11 -25.77 -42.55 17.73
CA LEU A 11 -24.96 -41.40 18.14
C LEU A 11 -24.07 -41.72 19.35
N ARG A 12 -24.64 -42.41 20.37
CA ARG A 12 -23.91 -42.83 21.58
C ARG A 12 -22.79 -43.84 21.27
N LYS A 13 -22.96 -44.67 20.25
CA LYS A 13 -21.95 -45.64 19.82
C LYS A 13 -20.74 -44.97 19.16
N TYR A 14 -20.97 -43.86 18.43
CA TYR A 14 -19.93 -43.14 17.69
C TYR A 14 -19.47 -41.84 18.37
N ILE A 15 -19.99 -41.53 19.58
CA ILE A 15 -19.69 -40.30 20.29
C ILE A 15 -18.19 -40.14 20.57
N GLY A 16 -17.49 -41.26 20.88
CA GLY A 16 -16.05 -41.25 21.09
C GLY A 16 -15.26 -40.86 19.84
N GLN A 17 -15.71 -41.34 18.68
CA GLN A 17 -15.12 -41.00 17.40
C GLN A 17 -15.38 -39.54 17.02
N MET A 18 -16.59 -39.03 17.25
CA MET A 18 -16.95 -37.63 17.01
C MET A 18 -16.15 -36.68 17.91
N VAL A 19 -16.02 -37.02 19.21
CA VAL A 19 -15.22 -36.23 20.16
C VAL A 19 -13.74 -36.19 19.75
N MET A 20 -13.21 -37.30 19.24
CA MET A 20 -11.83 -37.35 18.73
C MET A 20 -11.66 -36.42 17.54
N TYR A 21 -12.58 -36.42 16.55
CA TYR A 21 -12.48 -35.49 15.40
C TYR A 21 -12.62 -34.03 15.79
N VAL A 22 -13.56 -33.72 16.70
CA VAL A 22 -13.73 -32.36 17.23
C VAL A 22 -12.47 -31.94 18.01
N GLY A 23 -11.88 -32.85 18.80
CA GLY A 23 -10.63 -32.57 19.51
C GLY A 23 -9.45 -32.26 18.55
N ILE A 24 -9.32 -33.04 17.49
CA ILE A 24 -8.29 -32.80 16.46
C ILE A 24 -8.54 -31.45 15.76
N LEU A 25 -9.80 -31.17 15.38
CA LEU A 25 -10.15 -29.90 14.73
C LEU A 25 -9.85 -28.70 15.63
N CYS A 26 -10.24 -28.75 16.89
CA CYS A 26 -9.93 -27.73 17.88
C CYS A 26 -8.42 -27.58 18.11
N GLY A 27 -7.69 -28.70 18.18
CA GLY A 27 -6.24 -28.67 18.30
C GLY A 27 -5.56 -27.99 17.12
N VAL A 28 -5.98 -28.33 15.91
CA VAL A 28 -5.49 -27.68 14.66
C VAL A 28 -5.85 -26.18 14.68
N MET A 29 -7.07 -25.81 15.04
CA MET A 29 -7.45 -24.39 15.16
C MET A 29 -6.59 -23.64 16.18
N ILE A 30 -6.33 -24.23 17.35
CA ILE A 30 -5.46 -23.61 18.36
C ILE A 30 -4.04 -23.42 17.83
N VAL A 31 -3.50 -24.42 17.11
CA VAL A 31 -2.19 -24.29 16.46
C VAL A 31 -2.21 -23.17 15.42
N PHE A 32 -3.24 -23.11 14.56
CA PHE A 32 -3.37 -22.04 13.57
C PHE A 32 -3.51 -20.66 14.21
N ILE A 33 -4.27 -20.53 15.29
CA ILE A 33 -4.39 -19.27 16.04
C ILE A 33 -3.05 -18.88 16.67
N ASN A 34 -2.28 -19.80 17.22
CA ASN A 34 -0.98 -19.50 17.81
C ASN A 34 0.12 -19.26 16.78
N VAL A 35 0.11 -19.99 15.67
CA VAL A 35 1.05 -19.75 14.54
C VAL A 35 0.60 -18.55 13.71
N GLY A 36 -0.72 -18.30 13.62
CA GLY A 36 -1.31 -17.16 12.96
C GLY A 36 -1.40 -15.89 13.81
N ASN A 37 -1.02 -15.93 15.09
CA ASN A 37 -0.79 -14.74 15.92
C ASN A 37 0.54 -14.06 15.56
N THR A 38 0.81 -13.91 14.28
CA THR A 38 1.47 -12.71 13.81
C THR A 38 0.48 -11.59 14.12
N ASP A 39 0.85 -10.70 15.06
CA ASP A 39 0.08 -9.52 15.46
C ASP A 39 -0.76 -9.00 14.29
N PRO A 40 -2.11 -8.81 14.46
CA PRO A 40 -2.91 -8.12 13.44
C PRO A 40 -2.34 -6.73 13.11
N GLN A 41 -1.57 -6.14 14.00
CA GLN A 41 -0.78 -4.93 13.77
C GLN A 41 0.43 -5.17 12.84
N ASN A 42 0.91 -6.41 12.66
CA ASN A 42 1.96 -6.72 11.69
C ASN A 42 1.45 -6.84 10.24
N TYR A 43 0.15 -7.03 10.03
CA TYR A 43 -0.45 -6.90 8.70
C TYR A 43 -0.53 -5.44 8.23
N TYR A 44 -0.53 -4.51 9.18
CA TYR A 44 -0.47 -3.06 8.97
C TYR A 44 0.88 -2.43 9.34
N LYS A 45 1.91 -3.22 9.65
CA LYS A 45 3.26 -2.68 9.55
C LYS A 45 3.43 -2.28 8.11
N ASP A 46 3.49 -0.98 7.92
CA ASP A 46 3.77 -0.36 6.63
C ASP A 46 4.86 -1.14 5.94
N LYS A 47 4.44 -1.97 4.96
CA LYS A 47 5.41 -2.70 4.16
C LYS A 47 6.24 -1.62 3.49
N THR A 48 7.47 -1.49 3.95
CA THR A 48 8.41 -0.53 3.39
C THR A 48 8.62 -0.92 1.93
N ILE A 49 8.21 -0.06 1.03
CA ILE A 49 8.29 -0.28 -0.41
C ILE A 49 9.64 0.23 -0.86
N LYS A 50 10.35 -0.56 -1.62
CA LYS A 50 11.64 -0.18 -2.21
C LYS A 50 11.38 0.63 -3.47
N TYR A 51 11.92 1.83 -3.52
CA TYR A 51 11.75 2.68 -4.70
C TYR A 51 13.09 3.25 -5.16
N ALA A 52 13.19 3.54 -6.44
CA ALA A 52 14.25 4.36 -7.01
C ALA A 52 13.62 5.64 -7.58
N VAL A 53 14.37 6.74 -7.57
CA VAL A 53 13.89 8.03 -8.03
C VAL A 53 14.92 8.72 -8.91
N SER A 54 14.43 9.33 -9.99
CA SER A 54 15.18 10.30 -10.81
C SER A 54 14.49 11.66 -10.69
N ASP A 55 15.14 12.62 -10.06
CA ASP A 55 14.63 14.00 -9.96
C ASP A 55 15.37 14.86 -10.98
N GLU A 56 14.68 15.25 -12.04
CA GLU A 56 15.19 16.10 -13.11
C GLU A 56 14.80 17.58 -12.90
N ASP A 57 13.86 17.84 -11.96
CA ASP A 57 13.29 19.16 -11.71
C ASP A 57 14.07 19.93 -10.63
N GLY A 58 14.43 19.27 -9.51
CA GLY A 58 15.18 19.89 -8.42
C GLY A 58 14.47 21.06 -7.73
N SER A 59 13.15 21.22 -7.91
CA SER A 59 12.35 22.29 -7.30
C SER A 59 12.17 22.10 -5.80
N GLU A 60 11.56 23.07 -5.14
CA GLU A 60 11.20 22.95 -3.72
C GLU A 60 10.18 21.82 -3.53
N MET A 61 9.21 21.69 -4.44
CA MET A 61 8.18 20.66 -4.34
C MET A 61 8.74 19.26 -4.60
N SER A 62 9.64 19.08 -5.60
CA SER A 62 10.30 17.80 -5.84
C SER A 62 11.10 17.34 -4.61
N ARG A 63 11.85 18.24 -3.98
CA ARG A 63 12.59 17.96 -2.74
C ARG A 63 11.68 17.58 -1.57
N LYS A 64 10.51 18.21 -1.42
CA LYS A 64 9.52 17.84 -0.40
C LYS A 64 8.94 16.45 -0.64
N LEU A 65 8.61 16.16 -1.89
CA LEU A 65 8.15 14.85 -2.30
C LEU A 65 9.19 13.76 -1.99
N MET A 66 10.45 13.98 -2.35
CA MET A 66 11.55 13.06 -2.05
C MET A 66 11.73 12.87 -0.54
N ALA A 67 11.67 13.94 0.24
CA ALA A 67 11.75 13.87 1.70
C ALA A 67 10.59 13.06 2.30
N TYR A 68 9.36 13.25 1.80
CA TYR A 68 8.21 12.44 2.21
C TYR A 68 8.40 10.95 1.89
N LEU A 69 8.88 10.65 0.69
CA LEU A 69 9.13 9.27 0.26
C LEU A 69 10.24 8.62 1.07
N SER A 70 11.33 9.34 1.37
CA SER A 70 12.42 8.80 2.18
C SER A 70 12.04 8.54 3.63
N ASP A 71 11.09 9.30 4.20
CA ASP A 71 10.58 9.09 5.54
C ASP A 71 9.64 7.87 5.64
N THR A 72 8.94 7.56 4.56
CA THR A 72 7.87 6.56 4.55
C THR A 72 8.25 5.27 3.83
N GLN A 73 9.24 5.32 2.92
CA GLN A 73 9.64 4.23 2.04
C GLN A 73 11.16 4.03 2.05
N GLN A 74 11.64 2.97 1.42
CA GLN A 74 13.07 2.67 1.33
C GLN A 74 13.61 3.08 -0.03
N LEU A 75 14.44 4.12 -0.05
CA LEU A 75 15.19 4.50 -1.26
C LEU A 75 16.26 3.45 -1.56
N VAL A 76 16.37 3.07 -2.81
CA VAL A 76 17.42 2.20 -3.35
C VAL A 76 18.25 3.02 -4.32
N ASP A 77 19.50 3.25 -3.96
CA ASP A 77 20.45 3.98 -4.80
C ASP A 77 21.13 3.05 -5.81
N GLY A 78 21.66 3.64 -6.88
CA GLY A 78 22.47 2.93 -7.85
C GLY A 78 21.70 2.12 -8.90
N VAL A 79 20.42 2.40 -9.05
CA VAL A 79 19.62 1.87 -10.17
C VAL A 79 19.89 2.70 -11.42
N ASP A 80 20.27 2.03 -12.51
CA ASP A 80 20.38 2.71 -13.81
C ASP A 80 19.00 3.17 -14.27
N MET A 81 18.84 4.45 -14.54
CA MET A 81 17.57 5.07 -14.92
C MET A 81 17.27 4.99 -16.42
N ASP A 82 18.04 4.18 -17.16
CA ASP A 82 17.70 3.82 -18.53
C ASP A 82 16.58 2.76 -18.55
N GLU A 83 15.95 2.59 -19.70
CA GLU A 83 14.81 1.67 -19.84
C GLU A 83 15.16 0.22 -19.42
N ARG A 84 16.38 -0.23 -19.74
CA ARG A 84 16.84 -1.58 -19.40
C ARG A 84 17.14 -1.72 -17.92
N GLY A 85 17.81 -0.75 -17.32
CA GLY A 85 18.13 -0.76 -15.90
C GLY A 85 16.87 -0.74 -15.04
N ILE A 86 15.88 0.05 -15.42
CA ILE A 86 14.57 0.07 -14.76
C ILE A 86 13.88 -1.28 -14.88
N GLN A 87 13.85 -1.89 -16.08
CA GLN A 87 13.25 -3.21 -16.29
C GLN A 87 13.98 -4.29 -15.48
N ASP A 88 15.30 -4.30 -15.48
CA ASP A 88 16.10 -5.25 -14.72
C ASP A 88 15.92 -5.10 -13.21
N ALA A 89 15.87 -3.86 -12.70
CA ALA A 89 15.66 -3.59 -11.30
C ALA A 89 14.26 -4.05 -10.81
N LEU A 90 13.22 -3.82 -11.60
CA LEU A 90 11.86 -4.28 -11.32
C LEU A 90 11.74 -5.80 -11.45
N TYR A 91 12.32 -6.39 -12.50
CA TYR A 91 12.28 -7.83 -12.74
C TYR A 91 12.98 -8.61 -11.61
N ASN A 92 14.16 -8.16 -11.19
CA ASN A 92 14.93 -8.78 -10.10
C ASN A 92 14.38 -8.41 -8.70
N ARG A 93 13.30 -7.60 -8.62
CA ARG A 93 12.75 -7.10 -7.35
C ARG A 93 13.75 -6.37 -6.48
N ALA A 94 14.74 -5.75 -7.10
CA ALA A 94 15.65 -4.83 -6.44
C ALA A 94 14.85 -3.60 -5.94
N VAL A 95 13.91 -3.13 -6.76
CA VAL A 95 12.91 -2.10 -6.42
C VAL A 95 11.50 -2.59 -6.73
N ASP A 96 10.51 -2.05 -6.05
CA ASP A 96 9.09 -2.30 -6.28
C ASP A 96 8.49 -1.28 -7.27
N CYS A 97 9.07 -0.07 -7.30
CA CYS A 97 8.65 1.00 -8.20
C CYS A 97 9.82 1.95 -8.51
N VAL A 98 9.72 2.64 -9.65
CA VAL A 98 10.63 3.70 -10.07
C VAL A 98 9.81 4.95 -10.35
N ILE A 99 10.29 6.09 -9.87
CA ILE A 99 9.65 7.39 -10.05
C ILE A 99 10.61 8.28 -10.85
N ARG A 100 10.08 8.94 -11.88
CA ARG A 100 10.77 10.03 -12.54
C ARG A 100 9.99 11.31 -12.33
N ILE A 101 10.66 12.32 -11.82
CA ILE A 101 10.14 13.68 -11.66
C ILE A 101 10.70 14.50 -12.82
N PRO A 102 9.89 14.83 -13.83
CA PRO A 102 10.39 15.54 -15.00
C PRO A 102 10.67 17.00 -14.70
N ASP A 103 11.52 17.60 -15.51
CA ASP A 103 11.78 19.05 -15.49
C ASP A 103 10.47 19.84 -15.66
N GLY A 104 10.34 20.95 -14.93
CA GLY A 104 9.13 21.76 -14.91
C GLY A 104 8.00 21.25 -13.98
N PHE A 105 8.23 20.20 -13.22
CA PHE A 105 7.23 19.69 -12.27
C PHE A 105 6.85 20.74 -11.22
N GLY A 106 7.82 21.48 -10.67
CA GLY A 106 7.58 22.53 -9.68
C GLY A 106 6.73 23.67 -10.23
N ASP A 107 6.99 24.10 -11.45
CA ASP A 107 6.23 25.15 -12.13
C ASP A 107 4.79 24.69 -12.42
N ALA A 108 4.64 23.47 -12.90
CA ALA A 108 3.33 22.87 -13.13
C ALA A 108 2.55 22.71 -11.82
N TRP A 109 3.23 22.32 -10.74
CA TRP A 109 2.65 22.28 -9.40
C TRP A 109 2.18 23.67 -8.94
N ALA A 110 2.99 24.72 -9.16
CA ALA A 110 2.62 26.07 -8.81
C ALA A 110 1.35 26.54 -9.54
N ASN A 111 1.15 26.07 -10.77
CA ASN A 111 0.02 26.42 -11.63
C ASN A 111 -1.16 25.46 -11.57
N ASP A 112 -1.18 24.51 -10.62
CA ASP A 112 -2.21 23.45 -10.49
C ASP A 112 -2.38 22.57 -11.75
N THR A 113 -1.31 22.38 -12.52
CA THR A 113 -1.27 21.57 -13.75
C THR A 113 -0.35 20.35 -13.63
N ALA A 114 0.08 19.99 -12.42
CA ALA A 114 1.01 18.89 -12.19
C ALA A 114 0.37 17.48 -12.24
N ASP A 115 -0.96 17.39 -12.42
CA ASP A 115 -1.66 16.11 -12.51
C ASP A 115 -1.11 15.26 -13.65
N GLY A 116 -0.65 14.04 -13.34
CA GLY A 116 -0.14 13.10 -14.32
C GLY A 116 1.29 13.38 -14.85
N LEU A 117 2.00 14.36 -14.30
CA LEU A 117 3.39 14.63 -14.70
C LEU A 117 4.41 13.66 -14.10
N LEU A 118 4.11 13.09 -12.93
CA LEU A 118 4.98 12.08 -12.33
C LEU A 118 4.90 10.78 -13.13
N GLU A 119 6.05 10.36 -13.64
CA GLU A 119 6.16 9.06 -14.32
C GLU A 119 6.48 7.98 -13.31
N ILE A 120 5.52 7.07 -13.10
CA ILE A 120 5.68 5.96 -12.15
C ILE A 120 5.71 4.66 -12.94
N THR A 121 6.83 3.95 -12.85
CA THR A 121 6.99 2.61 -13.44
C THR A 121 6.93 1.57 -12.34
N THR A 122 5.97 0.65 -12.44
CA THR A 122 5.69 -0.37 -11.44
C THR A 122 5.49 -1.74 -12.05
N ILE A 123 5.52 -2.78 -11.20
CA ILE A 123 5.18 -4.14 -11.62
C ILE A 123 3.65 -4.26 -11.65
N PRO A 124 3.02 -4.55 -12.82
CA PRO A 124 1.58 -4.67 -12.93
C PRO A 124 0.99 -5.71 -11.95
N GLY A 125 -0.07 -5.33 -11.23
CA GLY A 125 -0.75 -6.22 -10.29
C GLY A 125 -0.03 -6.45 -8.95
N SER A 126 1.05 -5.74 -8.69
CA SER A 126 1.74 -5.78 -7.39
C SER A 126 0.97 -5.01 -6.33
N GLN A 127 0.76 -5.62 -5.15
CA GLN A 127 0.17 -4.91 -4.00
C GLN A 127 1.04 -3.74 -3.53
N ALA A 128 2.37 -3.89 -3.62
CA ALA A 128 3.30 -2.82 -3.26
C ALA A 128 3.10 -1.60 -4.15
N SER A 129 2.95 -1.82 -5.46
CA SER A 129 2.70 -0.75 -6.44
C SER A 129 1.39 -0.02 -6.15
N MET A 130 0.30 -0.74 -5.94
CA MET A 130 -1.00 -0.12 -5.62
C MET A 130 -0.95 0.70 -4.32
N LEU A 131 -0.29 0.19 -3.29
CA LEU A 131 -0.11 0.93 -2.03
C LEU A 131 0.74 2.17 -2.21
N PHE A 132 1.81 2.06 -3.01
CA PHE A 132 2.69 3.18 -3.31
C PHE A 132 1.94 4.31 -4.04
N GLU A 133 1.28 3.99 -5.13
CA GLU A 133 0.47 4.92 -5.92
C GLU A 133 -0.60 5.59 -5.04
N THR A 134 -1.34 4.80 -4.25
CA THR A 134 -2.37 5.34 -3.35
C THR A 134 -1.80 6.31 -2.31
N ARG A 135 -0.64 6.02 -1.75
CA ARG A 135 0.02 6.90 -0.77
C ARG A 135 0.53 8.17 -1.42
N LEU A 136 1.15 8.04 -2.58
CA LEU A 136 1.64 9.17 -3.34
C LEU A 136 0.51 10.10 -3.74
N ASP A 137 -0.58 9.56 -4.31
CA ASP A 137 -1.77 10.33 -4.66
C ASP A 137 -2.39 11.00 -3.43
N SER A 138 -2.49 10.29 -2.32
CA SER A 138 -3.02 10.85 -1.09
C SER A 138 -2.18 12.02 -0.58
N TYR A 139 -0.86 11.89 -0.60
CA TYR A 139 0.05 12.95 -0.22
C TYR A 139 -0.08 14.16 -1.15
N MET A 140 0.00 13.93 -2.47
CA MET A 140 -0.08 14.99 -3.47
C MET A 140 -1.42 15.75 -3.40
N ASN A 141 -2.53 15.03 -3.27
CA ASN A 141 -3.85 15.62 -3.11
C ASN A 141 -3.97 16.45 -1.82
N MET A 142 -3.37 15.97 -0.72
CA MET A 142 -3.41 16.66 0.56
C MET A 142 -2.60 17.96 0.50
N VAL A 143 -1.39 17.92 -0.07
CA VAL A 143 -0.56 19.12 -0.25
C VAL A 143 -1.26 20.12 -1.17
N ALA A 144 -1.89 19.66 -2.26
CA ALA A 144 -2.67 20.50 -3.15
C ALA A 144 -3.87 21.17 -2.44
N LEU A 145 -4.55 20.43 -1.56
CA LEU A 145 -5.66 20.96 -0.77
C LEU A 145 -5.19 22.09 0.16
N TYR A 146 -4.11 21.88 0.89
CA TYR A 146 -3.58 22.90 1.81
C TYR A 146 -3.03 24.12 1.06
N LYS A 147 -2.39 23.92 -0.08
CA LYS A 147 -1.99 25.02 -0.97
C LYS A 147 -3.19 25.88 -1.40
N ARG A 148 -4.29 25.25 -1.83
CA ARG A 148 -5.54 25.94 -2.20
C ARG A 148 -6.19 26.65 -1.02
N ALA A 149 -5.96 26.18 0.21
CA ALA A 149 -6.38 26.84 1.43
C ALA A 149 -5.53 28.08 1.78
N GLY A 150 -4.46 28.34 1.05
CA GLY A 150 -3.57 29.51 1.21
C GLY A 150 -2.29 29.21 2.02
N ASP A 151 -2.02 27.94 2.30
CA ASP A 151 -0.77 27.57 2.97
C ASP A 151 0.42 27.67 2.01
N ASP A 152 1.58 28.05 2.53
CA ASP A 152 2.84 27.93 1.81
C ASP A 152 3.22 26.44 1.63
N VAL A 153 4.08 26.14 0.65
CA VAL A 153 4.52 24.77 0.33
C VAL A 153 5.05 24.03 1.56
N ASN A 154 5.80 24.73 2.41
CA ASN A 154 6.36 24.16 3.64
C ASN A 154 5.28 23.79 4.68
N ASP A 155 4.29 24.65 4.87
CA ASP A 155 3.20 24.41 5.82
C ASP A 155 2.23 23.36 5.27
N ALA A 156 1.97 23.38 3.97
CA ALA A 156 1.16 22.36 3.30
C ALA A 156 1.79 20.96 3.40
N ASP A 157 3.09 20.82 3.14
CA ASP A 157 3.83 19.57 3.31
C ASP A 157 3.76 19.07 4.77
N LYS A 158 4.05 19.93 5.74
CA LYS A 158 4.02 19.56 7.17
C LYS A 158 2.65 19.06 7.61
N ARG A 159 1.58 19.73 7.18
CA ARG A 159 0.21 19.34 7.48
C ARG A 159 -0.19 18.04 6.78
N ALA A 160 0.22 17.87 5.52
CA ALA A 160 -0.04 16.65 4.77
C ALA A 160 0.61 15.41 5.41
N ARG A 161 1.83 15.54 5.95
CA ARG A 161 2.51 14.46 6.67
C ARG A 161 1.86 14.10 8.01
N THR A 162 1.24 15.06 8.69
CA THR A 162 0.59 14.87 10.00
C THR A 162 -0.88 14.48 9.90
N ALA A 163 -1.48 14.63 8.72
CA ALA A 163 -2.87 14.27 8.50
C ALA A 163 -3.05 12.74 8.59
N PRO A 164 -4.05 12.24 9.34
CA PRO A 164 -4.35 10.82 9.34
C PRO A 164 -4.75 10.40 7.94
N VAL A 165 -4.07 9.39 7.39
CA VAL A 165 -4.40 8.82 6.07
C VAL A 165 -5.78 8.17 6.18
N SER A 166 -6.82 8.91 5.81
CA SER A 166 -8.17 8.37 5.74
C SER A 166 -8.31 7.65 4.39
N TYR A 167 -8.43 6.33 4.41
CA TYR A 167 -8.61 5.48 3.23
C TYR A 167 -9.98 5.65 2.54
N THR A 168 -10.66 6.77 2.73
CA THR A 168 -11.97 7.03 2.17
C THR A 168 -11.92 7.91 0.91
N HIS A 169 -11.21 7.47 -0.12
CA HIS A 169 -11.46 7.96 -1.48
C HIS A 169 -11.66 6.77 -2.43
N LEU A 170 -12.84 6.19 -2.35
CA LEU A 170 -13.44 5.55 -3.52
C LEU A 170 -13.74 6.67 -4.53
N ARG A 171 -12.81 6.89 -5.45
CA ARG A 171 -13.09 7.69 -6.64
C ARG A 171 -14.13 6.91 -7.44
N ALA A 172 -15.38 7.33 -7.35
CA ALA A 172 -16.40 6.91 -8.30
C ALA A 172 -15.94 7.43 -9.68
N HIS A 173 -15.45 6.53 -10.53
CA HIS A 173 -15.35 6.79 -11.95
C HIS A 173 -16.78 6.89 -12.46
N GLU A 174 -17.29 8.11 -12.55
CA GLU A 174 -18.42 8.39 -13.41
C GLU A 174 -17.92 8.23 -14.85
N THR A 175 -18.29 7.15 -15.48
CA THR A 175 -18.21 7.00 -16.93
C THR A 175 -19.25 7.94 -17.54
N PRO A 176 -18.86 8.93 -18.36
CA PRO A 176 -19.85 9.66 -19.16
C PRO A 176 -20.40 8.72 -20.22
N GLU A 177 -21.73 8.58 -20.27
CA GLU A 177 -22.46 8.01 -21.40
C GLU A 177 -22.30 8.89 -22.66
#